data_a51d0a4d97cea1db6f80ba6dc7e716fb
#
_entry.id   a51d0a4d97cea1db6f80ba6dc7e716fb
#
_cell.length_a   1.000
_cell.length_b   1.000
_cell.length_c   1.000
_cell.angle_alpha   90.00
_cell.angle_beta   90.00
_cell.angle_gamma   90.00
#
_symmetry.space_group_name_H-M   'P 1'
#
loop_
_entity.id
_entity.type
_entity.pdbx_description
1 polymer ?
#
loop_
_entity_poly.entity_id
_entity_poly.type
_entity_poly.pdbx_seq_one_letter_code
_entity_poly.pdbx_strand_id
1 'polypeptide(L)'
;MQIEINGEAAYAYTGGKPFDTALPCVVFIHGAQNDHSVWGLQSRWFAHHGFAVLAVDLPGHGRSAGKPLPSIEDLADWIELLLEKVGAGDAANCAAKNVTLVGHSMGSLAALECASRHPARIARIALVGTAVPMPVSDALLGAAKDKEPKAISMINTWSHSPRGTIGGNTVPGMWLLGASRRLMQRQQPGVLHNDLAACNAYTHGMDAAATLACPALIVSGNKDMMTHPKAAAKLATLIKDVRSISLDGAGHALMAEQPDAVLDALRSFLV
;
A
#
# COMPACT_ATOMS: atom_id res chain seq x y z
N MET A 1 -16.84 -3.80 3.94
CA MET A 1 -17.86 -2.84 4.40
C MET A 1 -17.88 -1.63 3.48
N GLN A 2 -18.98 -0.89 3.47
CA GLN A 2 -19.06 0.41 2.79
C GLN A 2 -19.10 1.52 3.83
N ILE A 3 -18.42 2.62 3.54
CA ILE A 3 -18.25 3.78 4.41
C ILE A 3 -18.48 5.02 3.54
N GLU A 4 -19.21 6.01 4.03
CA GLU A 4 -19.36 7.28 3.32
C GLU A 4 -18.27 8.26 3.75
N ILE A 5 -17.48 8.73 2.79
CA ILE A 5 -16.41 9.72 3.01
C ILE A 5 -16.62 10.84 1.99
N ASN A 6 -16.83 12.07 2.48
CA ASN A 6 -17.08 13.26 1.64
C ASN A 6 -18.23 13.09 0.63
N GLY A 7 -19.30 12.35 1.00
CA GLY A 7 -20.45 12.09 0.14
C GLY A 7 -20.26 10.98 -0.91
N GLU A 8 -19.08 10.33 -0.92
CA GLU A 8 -18.76 9.23 -1.82
C GLU A 8 -18.67 7.89 -1.07
N ALA A 9 -19.10 6.81 -1.71
CA ALA A 9 -19.02 5.47 -1.13
C ALA A 9 -17.60 4.92 -1.23
N ALA A 10 -16.96 4.72 -0.09
CA ALA A 10 -15.68 4.03 0.05
C ALA A 10 -15.90 2.56 0.42
N TYR A 11 -15.07 1.68 -0.12
CA TYR A 11 -15.09 0.25 0.18
C TYR A 11 -13.83 -0.17 0.94
N ALA A 12 -14.01 -0.97 1.99
CA ALA A 12 -12.93 -1.67 2.67
C ALA A 12 -13.30 -3.14 2.88
N TYR A 13 -12.39 -4.05 2.53
CA TYR A 13 -12.48 -5.46 2.88
C TYR A 13 -11.96 -5.66 4.31
N THR A 14 -12.75 -6.31 5.14
CA THR A 14 -12.47 -6.46 6.58
C THR A 14 -11.84 -7.81 6.94
N GLY A 15 -11.21 -8.46 5.97
CA GLY A 15 -10.58 -9.78 6.18
C GLY A 15 -11.57 -10.93 6.41
N GLY A 16 -12.87 -10.71 6.14
CA GLY A 16 -13.93 -11.72 6.36
C GLY A 16 -14.49 -11.76 7.78
N LYS A 17 -14.17 -10.76 8.61
CA LYS A 17 -14.73 -10.55 9.97
C LYS A 17 -15.45 -9.21 10.05
N PRO A 18 -16.44 -9.03 10.94
CA PRO A 18 -16.94 -7.71 11.27
C PRO A 18 -15.81 -6.80 11.77
N PHE A 19 -15.88 -5.52 11.41
CA PHE A 19 -14.93 -4.53 11.95
C PHE A 19 -15.29 -4.22 13.41
N ASP A 20 -14.31 -4.34 14.30
CA ASP A 20 -14.47 -4.11 15.75
C ASP A 20 -13.46 -3.07 16.23
N THR A 21 -13.94 -1.90 16.63
CA THR A 21 -13.12 -0.77 17.08
C THR A 21 -12.38 -1.04 18.40
N ALA A 22 -12.77 -2.06 19.18
CA ALA A 22 -12.07 -2.45 20.39
C ALA A 22 -10.75 -3.18 20.11
N LEU A 23 -10.55 -3.69 18.88
CA LEU A 23 -9.33 -4.38 18.51
C LEU A 23 -8.29 -3.40 17.90
N PRO A 24 -6.98 -3.73 17.97
CA PRO A 24 -5.96 -2.99 17.25
C PRO A 24 -6.26 -3.02 15.74
N CYS A 25 -6.21 -1.85 15.10
CA CYS A 25 -6.60 -1.69 13.70
C CYS A 25 -5.39 -1.78 12.77
N VAL A 26 -5.54 -2.54 11.67
CA VAL A 26 -4.58 -2.56 10.57
C VAL A 26 -5.26 -2.13 9.28
N VAL A 27 -4.74 -1.05 8.68
CA VAL A 27 -5.21 -0.54 7.37
C VAL A 27 -4.22 -0.93 6.30
N PHE A 28 -4.67 -1.69 5.30
CA PHE A 28 -3.88 -2.07 4.13
C PHE A 28 -4.22 -1.16 2.96
N ILE A 29 -3.20 -0.48 2.43
CA ILE A 29 -3.31 0.53 1.38
C ILE A 29 -2.57 0.01 0.14
N HIS A 30 -3.29 -0.15 -0.97
CA HIS A 30 -2.73 -0.68 -2.21
C HIS A 30 -1.89 0.35 -2.98
N GLY A 31 -1.11 -0.13 -3.95
CA GLY A 31 -0.35 0.70 -4.89
C GLY A 31 -1.17 1.18 -6.09
N ALA A 32 -0.52 1.94 -6.99
CA ALA A 32 -1.13 2.48 -8.21
C ALA A 32 -1.86 1.41 -9.03
N GLN A 33 -3.05 1.75 -9.53
CA GLN A 33 -3.89 0.91 -10.40
C GLN A 33 -4.27 -0.46 -9.77
N ASN A 34 -4.19 -0.61 -8.46
CA ASN A 34 -4.57 -1.83 -7.75
C ASN A 34 -5.90 -1.66 -6.98
N ASP A 35 -6.24 -2.60 -6.13
CA ASP A 35 -7.34 -2.56 -5.16
C ASP A 35 -7.02 -3.44 -3.93
N HIS A 36 -7.95 -3.50 -2.97
CA HIS A 36 -7.80 -4.27 -1.73
C HIS A 36 -7.37 -5.72 -1.92
N SER A 37 -7.65 -6.34 -3.07
CA SER A 37 -7.44 -7.77 -3.29
C SER A 37 -5.95 -8.18 -3.31
N VAL A 38 -5.03 -7.23 -3.54
CA VAL A 38 -3.58 -7.49 -3.43
C VAL A 38 -3.15 -7.87 -2.01
N TRP A 39 -3.95 -7.53 -1.01
CA TRP A 39 -3.74 -7.83 0.40
C TRP A 39 -4.54 -9.03 0.92
N GLY A 40 -5.07 -9.85 0.00
CA GLY A 40 -6.05 -10.89 0.35
C GLY A 40 -5.58 -11.87 1.43
N LEU A 41 -4.32 -12.33 1.38
CA LEU A 41 -3.77 -13.24 2.40
C LEU A 41 -3.53 -12.51 3.73
N GLN A 42 -2.84 -11.38 3.68
CA GLN A 42 -2.44 -10.62 4.87
C GLN A 42 -3.67 -10.12 5.63
N SER A 43 -4.62 -9.49 4.94
CA SER A 43 -5.84 -8.95 5.56
C SER A 43 -6.66 -10.04 6.26
N ARG A 44 -6.80 -11.22 5.64
CA ARG A 44 -7.52 -12.35 6.25
C ARG A 44 -6.80 -12.88 7.48
N TRP A 45 -5.48 -13.04 7.40
CA TRP A 45 -4.72 -13.54 8.52
C TRP A 45 -4.88 -12.63 9.75
N PHE A 46 -4.67 -11.32 9.60
CA PHE A 46 -4.78 -10.37 10.70
C PHE A 46 -6.19 -10.31 11.28
N ALA A 47 -7.25 -10.31 10.44
CA ALA A 47 -8.63 -10.32 10.90
C ALA A 47 -8.99 -11.56 11.74
N HIS A 48 -8.36 -12.70 11.47
CA HIS A 48 -8.57 -13.93 12.22
C HIS A 48 -7.61 -14.13 13.41
N HIS A 49 -6.71 -13.14 13.65
CA HIS A 49 -5.72 -13.17 14.73
C HIS A 49 -5.80 -11.94 15.63
N GLY A 50 -7.01 -11.42 15.87
CA GLY A 50 -7.26 -10.40 16.89
C GLY A 50 -7.07 -8.96 16.44
N PHE A 51 -7.16 -8.69 15.13
CA PHE A 51 -7.10 -7.33 14.60
C PHE A 51 -8.39 -6.91 13.91
N ALA A 52 -8.76 -5.65 14.05
CA ALA A 52 -9.70 -4.99 13.16
C ALA A 52 -8.98 -4.63 11.86
N VAL A 53 -9.53 -5.04 10.71
CA VAL A 53 -8.83 -4.90 9.42
C VAL A 53 -9.63 -4.07 8.44
N LEU A 54 -8.93 -3.17 7.76
CA LEU A 54 -9.43 -2.40 6.61
C LEU A 54 -8.44 -2.54 5.45
N ALA A 55 -8.68 -3.44 4.50
CA ALA A 55 -8.01 -3.40 3.21
C ALA A 55 -8.85 -2.53 2.27
N VAL A 56 -8.39 -1.31 2.03
CA VAL A 56 -9.19 -0.27 1.37
C VAL A 56 -9.08 -0.36 -0.15
N ASP A 57 -10.17 0.02 -0.83
CA ASP A 57 -10.08 0.53 -2.19
C ASP A 57 -10.00 2.06 -2.11
N LEU A 58 -8.93 2.65 -2.60
CA LEU A 58 -8.76 4.10 -2.64
C LEU A 58 -9.83 4.75 -3.55
N PRO A 59 -10.15 6.04 -3.41
CA PRO A 59 -11.11 6.72 -4.29
C PRO A 59 -10.82 6.48 -5.77
N GLY A 60 -11.84 6.13 -6.54
CA GLY A 60 -11.73 5.80 -7.95
C GLY A 60 -11.19 4.40 -8.27
N HIS A 61 -10.90 3.57 -7.26
CA HIS A 61 -10.37 2.21 -7.42
C HIS A 61 -11.37 1.15 -6.96
N GLY A 62 -11.29 -0.02 -7.58
CA GLY A 62 -12.01 -1.21 -7.17
C GLY A 62 -13.52 -0.99 -7.02
N ARG A 63 -14.02 -1.00 -5.80
CA ARG A 63 -15.42 -0.81 -5.41
C ARG A 63 -15.71 0.56 -4.79
N SER A 64 -14.67 1.39 -4.60
CA SER A 64 -14.84 2.76 -4.12
C SER A 64 -15.30 3.67 -5.24
N ALA A 65 -16.25 4.54 -4.92
CA ALA A 65 -16.75 5.56 -5.84
C ALA A 65 -15.80 6.76 -5.91
N GLY A 66 -16.22 7.76 -6.68
CA GLY A 66 -15.52 9.02 -6.85
C GLY A 66 -14.41 8.96 -7.90
N LYS A 67 -13.58 9.99 -7.91
CA LYS A 67 -12.41 10.10 -8.79
C LYS A 67 -11.14 9.75 -8.00
N PRO A 68 -10.08 9.26 -8.67
CA PRO A 68 -8.80 9.09 -8.02
C PRO A 68 -8.28 10.43 -7.50
N LEU A 69 -7.68 10.43 -6.32
CA LEU A 69 -7.16 11.66 -5.70
C LEU A 69 -5.87 12.10 -6.38
N PRO A 70 -5.65 13.40 -6.58
CA PRO A 70 -4.58 13.90 -7.44
C PRO A 70 -3.20 13.93 -6.76
N SER A 71 -3.11 13.79 -5.44
CA SER A 71 -1.84 13.87 -4.69
C SER A 71 -1.74 12.82 -3.57
N ILE A 72 -0.52 12.57 -3.12
CA ILE A 72 -0.24 11.71 -1.96
C ILE A 72 -0.79 12.35 -0.67
N GLU A 73 -0.73 13.66 -0.59
CA GLU A 73 -1.27 14.45 0.51
C GLU A 73 -2.78 14.27 0.64
N ASP A 74 -3.53 14.34 -0.47
CA ASP A 74 -4.97 14.09 -0.49
C ASP A 74 -5.30 12.64 -0.10
N LEU A 75 -4.47 11.66 -0.52
CA LEU A 75 -4.62 10.28 -0.09
C LEU A 75 -4.40 10.13 1.42
N ALA A 76 -3.43 10.83 1.99
CA ALA A 76 -3.17 10.84 3.43
C ALA A 76 -4.35 11.43 4.21
N ASP A 77 -4.92 12.54 3.74
CA ASP A 77 -6.09 13.17 4.33
C ASP A 77 -7.33 12.26 4.23
N TRP A 78 -7.50 11.58 3.11
CA TRP A 78 -8.58 10.62 2.95
C TRP A 78 -8.45 9.42 3.91
N ILE A 79 -7.23 8.93 4.15
CA ILE A 79 -6.98 7.86 5.13
C ILE A 79 -7.36 8.33 6.54
N GLU A 80 -6.99 9.55 6.92
CA GLU A 80 -7.36 10.11 8.23
C GLU A 80 -8.88 10.22 8.38
N LEU A 81 -9.59 10.73 7.35
CA LEU A 81 -11.05 10.79 7.34
C LEU A 81 -11.70 9.40 7.45
N LEU A 82 -11.13 8.39 6.76
CA LEU A 82 -11.58 7.00 6.89
C LEU A 82 -11.47 6.53 8.34
N LEU A 83 -10.32 6.73 8.97
CA LEU A 83 -10.06 6.33 10.36
C LEU A 83 -11.04 7.02 11.33
N GLU A 84 -11.29 8.29 11.13
CA GLU A 84 -12.27 9.06 11.90
C GLU A 84 -13.68 8.48 11.74
N LYS A 85 -14.12 8.24 10.51
CA LYS A 85 -15.46 7.72 10.20
C LYS A 85 -15.74 6.33 10.79
N VAL A 86 -14.72 5.48 10.86
CA VAL A 86 -14.86 4.14 11.45
C VAL A 86 -14.57 4.10 12.94
N GLY A 87 -14.16 5.23 13.56
CA GLY A 87 -13.80 5.33 14.97
C GLY A 87 -12.51 4.58 15.34
N ALA A 88 -11.61 4.35 14.37
CA ALA A 88 -10.35 3.69 14.62
C ALA A 88 -9.31 4.66 15.20
N GLY A 89 -8.63 4.23 16.27
CA GLY A 89 -7.63 5.07 16.96
C GLY A 89 -8.21 6.28 17.69
N ASP A 90 -9.50 6.26 17.97
CA ASP A 90 -10.14 7.27 18.83
C ASP A 90 -9.82 6.96 20.30
N ALA A 91 -9.25 7.93 21.01
CA ALA A 91 -8.92 7.81 22.44
C ALA A 91 -10.15 7.55 23.33
N ALA A 92 -11.35 7.90 22.87
CA ALA A 92 -12.60 7.60 23.57
C ALA A 92 -12.99 6.11 23.50
N ASN A 93 -12.58 5.42 22.43
CA ASN A 93 -12.92 4.02 22.16
C ASN A 93 -11.78 3.04 22.47
N CYS A 94 -10.55 3.54 22.56
CA CYS A 94 -9.37 2.71 22.83
C CYS A 94 -8.32 3.50 23.61
N ALA A 95 -7.81 2.92 24.69
CA ALA A 95 -6.89 3.58 25.65
C ALA A 95 -5.50 3.92 25.06
N ALA A 96 -5.21 3.59 23.82
CA ALA A 96 -3.91 3.85 23.19
C ALA A 96 -4.03 4.00 21.67
N LYS A 97 -3.02 4.63 21.06
CA LYS A 97 -2.77 4.57 19.63
C LYS A 97 -2.76 3.09 19.20
N ASN A 98 -3.69 2.68 18.36
CA ASN A 98 -3.79 1.28 17.98
C ASN A 98 -3.90 1.06 16.46
N VAL A 99 -3.69 2.11 15.66
CA VAL A 99 -3.75 2.02 14.20
C VAL A 99 -2.37 1.76 13.61
N THR A 100 -2.27 0.72 12.80
CA THR A 100 -1.11 0.46 11.96
C THR A 100 -1.48 0.66 10.49
N LEU A 101 -0.70 1.45 9.76
CA LEU A 101 -0.85 1.61 8.32
C LEU A 101 0.15 0.69 7.61
N VAL A 102 -0.33 -0.12 6.67
CA VAL A 102 0.48 -0.99 5.82
C VAL A 102 0.27 -0.58 4.38
N GLY A 103 1.25 0.09 3.78
CA GLY A 103 1.15 0.61 2.42
C GLY A 103 2.10 -0.09 1.44
N HIS A 104 1.61 -0.37 0.22
CA HIS A 104 2.42 -0.87 -0.88
C HIS A 104 2.63 0.22 -1.93
N SER A 105 3.87 0.43 -2.40
CA SER A 105 4.18 1.35 -3.51
C SER A 105 3.59 2.75 -3.25
N MET A 106 2.71 3.29 -4.09
CA MET A 106 1.97 4.53 -3.86
C MET A 106 1.33 4.58 -2.47
N GLY A 107 0.69 3.47 -2.05
CA GLY A 107 0.09 3.37 -0.72
C GLY A 107 1.10 3.49 0.43
N SER A 108 2.39 3.19 0.19
CA SER A 108 3.45 3.40 1.18
C SER A 108 3.76 4.88 1.37
N LEU A 109 3.69 5.68 0.31
CA LEU A 109 3.84 7.14 0.39
C LEU A 109 2.68 7.75 1.18
N ALA A 110 1.45 7.35 0.87
CA ALA A 110 0.25 7.81 1.58
C ALA A 110 0.29 7.42 3.08
N ALA A 111 0.75 6.20 3.40
CA ALA A 111 0.93 5.76 4.79
C ALA A 111 1.98 6.58 5.54
N LEU A 112 3.11 6.88 4.90
CA LEU A 112 4.19 7.70 5.46
C LEU A 112 3.72 9.14 5.72
N GLU A 113 3.08 9.76 4.71
CA GLU A 113 2.55 11.12 4.81
C GLU A 113 1.47 11.22 5.91
N CYS A 114 0.52 10.30 5.93
CA CYS A 114 -0.53 10.24 6.95
C CYS A 114 0.07 10.10 8.36
N ALA A 115 1.03 9.20 8.57
CA ALA A 115 1.62 8.99 9.88
C ALA A 115 2.45 10.17 10.37
N SER A 116 3.14 10.89 9.47
CA SER A 116 3.90 12.10 9.83
C SER A 116 2.98 13.25 10.25
N ARG A 117 1.82 13.38 9.60
CA ARG A 117 0.84 14.46 9.86
C ARG A 117 -0.07 14.15 11.06
N HIS A 118 -0.34 12.87 11.35
CA HIS A 118 -1.25 12.44 12.40
C HIS A 118 -0.57 11.52 13.45
N PRO A 119 0.53 11.96 14.09
CA PRO A 119 1.33 11.13 14.99
C PRO A 119 0.59 10.71 16.26
N ALA A 120 -0.54 11.38 16.58
CA ALA A 120 -1.36 11.02 17.75
C ALA A 120 -2.18 9.74 17.53
N ARG A 121 -2.57 9.43 16.29
CA ARG A 121 -3.43 8.30 15.93
C ARG A 121 -2.65 7.06 15.51
N ILE A 122 -1.56 7.25 14.77
CA ILE A 122 -0.83 6.15 14.14
C ILE A 122 0.22 5.57 15.09
N ALA A 123 0.09 4.27 15.38
CA ALA A 123 0.99 3.53 16.28
C ALA A 123 2.23 2.99 15.55
N ARG A 124 2.07 2.53 14.31
CA ARG A 124 3.14 1.92 13.50
C ARG A 124 2.84 2.11 12.01
N ILE A 125 3.89 2.03 11.18
CA ILE A 125 3.72 1.92 9.72
C ILE A 125 4.56 0.78 9.15
N ALA A 126 4.07 0.14 8.09
CA ALA A 126 4.83 -0.79 7.28
C ALA A 126 4.81 -0.34 5.81
N LEU A 127 5.99 -0.11 5.25
CA LEU A 127 6.22 0.39 3.89
C LEU A 127 6.74 -0.75 3.03
N VAL A 128 5.90 -1.28 2.16
CA VAL A 128 6.19 -2.45 1.32
C VAL A 128 6.44 -1.99 -0.11
N GLY A 129 7.61 -2.32 -0.68
CA GLY A 129 7.97 -1.89 -2.03
C GLY A 129 7.98 -0.35 -2.14
N THR A 130 8.74 0.32 -1.29
CA THR A 130 8.76 1.78 -1.15
C THR A 130 10.03 2.42 -1.71
N ALA A 131 9.92 3.63 -2.16
CA ALA A 131 11.03 4.53 -2.49
C ALA A 131 10.64 5.98 -2.22
N VAL A 132 11.58 6.79 -1.74
CA VAL A 132 11.40 8.23 -1.57
C VAL A 132 12.67 8.94 -2.02
N PRO A 133 12.58 9.87 -3.00
CA PRO A 133 11.43 10.12 -3.87
C PRO A 133 11.06 8.89 -4.71
N MET A 134 9.85 8.89 -5.29
CA MET A 134 9.36 7.82 -6.18
C MET A 134 9.17 8.38 -7.61
N PRO A 135 10.27 8.64 -8.32
CA PRO A 135 10.19 9.21 -9.67
C PRO A 135 9.60 8.21 -10.66
N VAL A 136 8.77 8.70 -11.56
CA VAL A 136 8.20 7.93 -12.66
C VAL A 136 8.76 8.46 -13.98
N SER A 137 9.28 7.57 -14.83
CA SER A 137 9.86 7.98 -16.11
C SER A 137 8.82 8.62 -17.04
N ASP A 138 9.23 9.61 -17.84
CA ASP A 138 8.37 10.27 -18.83
C ASP A 138 7.76 9.26 -19.81
N ALA A 139 8.51 8.21 -20.16
CA ALA A 139 8.03 7.14 -21.04
C ALA A 139 6.86 6.36 -20.42
N LEU A 140 6.89 6.11 -19.10
CA LEU A 140 5.79 5.43 -18.41
C LEU A 140 4.60 6.38 -18.19
N LEU A 141 4.84 7.63 -17.77
CA LEU A 141 3.79 8.65 -17.63
C LEU A 141 3.06 8.90 -18.97
N GLY A 142 3.80 9.09 -20.04
CA GLY A 142 3.22 9.27 -21.36
C GLY A 142 2.45 8.04 -21.84
N ALA A 143 2.97 6.83 -21.59
CA ALA A 143 2.25 5.61 -21.91
C ALA A 143 0.96 5.45 -21.09
N ALA A 144 0.98 5.80 -19.79
CA ALA A 144 -0.20 5.75 -18.93
C ALA A 144 -1.29 6.73 -19.38
N LYS A 145 -0.90 7.90 -19.89
CA LYS A 145 -1.82 8.91 -20.40
C LYS A 145 -2.44 8.51 -21.74
N ASP A 146 -1.61 8.09 -22.71
CA ASP A 146 -2.02 7.99 -24.11
C ASP A 146 -2.22 6.55 -24.59
N LYS A 147 -1.64 5.57 -23.92
CA LYS A 147 -1.59 4.14 -24.31
C LYS A 147 -1.58 3.24 -23.07
N GLU A 148 -2.60 3.37 -22.21
CA GLU A 148 -2.69 2.67 -20.91
C GLU A 148 -2.37 1.16 -20.99
N PRO A 149 -2.83 0.37 -22.01
CA PRO A 149 -2.44 -1.04 -22.11
C PRO A 149 -0.94 -1.28 -22.23
N LYS A 150 -0.20 -0.32 -22.84
CA LYS A 150 1.27 -0.36 -22.92
C LYS A 150 1.88 -0.09 -21.54
N ALA A 151 1.38 0.91 -20.83
CA ALA A 151 1.85 1.21 -19.47
C ALA A 151 1.62 0.03 -18.53
N ILE A 152 0.45 -0.60 -18.55
CA ILE A 152 0.15 -1.83 -17.79
C ILE A 152 1.16 -2.94 -18.12
N SER A 153 1.48 -3.13 -19.40
CA SER A 153 2.48 -4.14 -19.81
C SER A 153 3.88 -3.82 -19.27
N MET A 154 4.31 -2.54 -19.32
CA MET A 154 5.58 -2.09 -18.76
C MET A 154 5.66 -2.36 -17.25
N ILE A 155 4.65 -1.90 -16.50
CA ILE A 155 4.58 -2.10 -15.05
C ILE A 155 4.59 -3.59 -14.72
N ASN A 156 3.77 -4.38 -15.40
CA ASN A 156 3.67 -5.81 -15.15
C ASN A 156 5.02 -6.53 -15.35
N THR A 157 5.79 -6.12 -16.37
CA THR A 157 7.14 -6.65 -16.61
C THR A 157 8.13 -6.24 -15.52
N TRP A 158 8.10 -4.98 -15.07
CA TRP A 158 9.06 -4.45 -14.10
C TRP A 158 8.72 -4.82 -12.65
N SER A 159 7.45 -5.13 -12.37
CA SER A 159 6.99 -5.49 -11.04
C SER A 159 7.28 -6.91 -10.63
N HIS A 160 7.58 -7.81 -11.57
CA HIS A 160 7.80 -9.21 -11.25
C HIS A 160 9.27 -9.60 -11.46
N SER A 161 9.77 -10.41 -10.54
CA SER A 161 11.10 -11.01 -10.66
C SER A 161 11.16 -11.99 -11.85
N PRO A 162 12.37 -12.28 -12.38
CA PRO A 162 12.52 -13.31 -13.42
C PRO A 162 11.89 -14.65 -13.03
N ARG A 163 11.99 -15.04 -11.77
CA ARG A 163 11.38 -16.28 -11.24
C ARG A 163 9.85 -16.20 -11.26
N GLY A 164 9.27 -15.06 -10.86
CA GLY A 164 7.83 -14.84 -10.87
C GLY A 164 7.25 -14.84 -12.30
N THR A 165 8.01 -14.34 -13.29
CA THR A 165 7.57 -14.31 -14.69
C THR A 165 7.45 -15.69 -15.33
N ILE A 166 8.26 -16.65 -14.94
CA ILE A 166 8.26 -18.02 -15.49
C ILE A 166 7.47 -19.03 -14.66
N GLY A 167 6.68 -18.56 -13.68
CA GLY A 167 5.84 -19.44 -12.84
C GLY A 167 6.59 -20.10 -11.68
N GLY A 168 7.80 -19.66 -11.35
CA GLY A 168 8.59 -20.16 -10.23
C GLY A 168 8.23 -19.52 -8.86
N ASN A 169 7.06 -18.93 -8.74
CA ASN A 169 6.53 -18.37 -7.51
C ASN A 169 6.13 -19.46 -6.49
N THR A 170 5.98 -19.05 -5.24
CA THR A 170 5.64 -19.95 -4.12
C THR A 170 4.17 -20.39 -4.10
N VAL A 171 3.32 -19.80 -4.94
CA VAL A 171 1.89 -20.15 -5.06
C VAL A 171 1.69 -21.02 -6.30
N PRO A 172 1.56 -22.35 -6.15
CA PRO A 172 1.42 -23.26 -7.28
C PRO A 172 0.16 -22.98 -8.12
N GLY A 173 0.31 -23.04 -9.45
CA GLY A 173 -0.82 -22.89 -10.37
C GLY A 173 -1.31 -21.45 -10.57
N MET A 174 -0.73 -20.46 -9.92
CA MET A 174 -1.09 -19.07 -10.11
C MET A 174 -0.22 -18.41 -11.20
N TRP A 175 -0.86 -17.88 -12.23
CA TRP A 175 -0.19 -17.06 -13.23
C TRP A 175 -0.16 -15.59 -12.78
N LEU A 176 0.93 -15.20 -12.09
CA LEU A 176 1.05 -13.87 -11.45
C LEU A 176 0.89 -12.72 -12.43
N LEU A 177 1.58 -12.76 -13.59
CA LEU A 177 1.48 -11.69 -14.59
C LEU A 177 0.06 -11.54 -15.14
N GLY A 178 -0.64 -12.65 -15.38
CA GLY A 178 -2.02 -12.61 -15.84
C GLY A 178 -2.97 -12.05 -14.81
N ALA A 179 -2.82 -12.47 -13.55
CA ALA A 179 -3.61 -11.98 -12.43
C ALA A 179 -3.41 -10.46 -12.22
N SER A 180 -2.15 -10.01 -12.18
CA SER A 180 -1.79 -8.58 -12.06
C SER A 180 -2.34 -7.76 -13.23
N ARG A 181 -2.13 -8.23 -14.48
CA ARG A 181 -2.68 -7.55 -15.67
C ARG A 181 -4.20 -7.41 -15.60
N ARG A 182 -4.93 -8.46 -15.21
CA ARG A 182 -6.40 -8.42 -15.12
C ARG A 182 -6.88 -7.51 -14.00
N LEU A 183 -6.17 -7.47 -12.89
CA LEU A 183 -6.44 -6.54 -11.79
C LEU A 183 -6.33 -5.08 -12.26
N MET A 184 -5.24 -4.73 -12.93
CA MET A 184 -5.02 -3.39 -13.45
C MET A 184 -6.03 -3.00 -14.55
N GLN A 185 -6.37 -3.94 -15.46
CA GLN A 185 -7.31 -3.70 -16.56
C GLN A 185 -8.76 -3.48 -16.14
N ARG A 186 -9.14 -3.83 -14.92
CA ARG A 186 -10.51 -3.62 -14.42
C ARG A 186 -10.72 -2.27 -13.74
N GLN A 187 -9.66 -1.51 -13.53
CA GLN A 187 -9.75 -0.16 -12.98
C GLN A 187 -10.29 0.81 -14.05
N GLN A 188 -10.78 1.96 -13.60
CA GLN A 188 -11.32 2.99 -14.50
C GLN A 188 -10.21 3.60 -15.37
N PRO A 189 -10.51 3.96 -16.62
CA PRO A 189 -9.55 4.65 -17.50
C PRO A 189 -9.01 5.94 -16.85
N GLY A 190 -7.70 6.16 -16.97
CA GLY A 190 -7.02 7.34 -16.45
C GLY A 190 -6.56 7.26 -15.00
N VAL A 191 -7.03 6.27 -14.23
CA VAL A 191 -6.57 6.05 -12.85
C VAL A 191 -5.07 5.82 -12.80
N LEU A 192 -4.53 4.98 -13.69
CA LEU A 192 -3.09 4.72 -13.74
C LEU A 192 -2.25 5.99 -13.93
N HIS A 193 -2.65 6.85 -14.85
CA HIS A 193 -1.93 8.11 -15.09
C HIS A 193 -1.98 9.02 -13.87
N ASN A 194 -3.15 9.16 -13.25
CA ASN A 194 -3.33 9.97 -12.04
C ASN A 194 -2.41 9.48 -10.91
N ASP A 195 -2.41 8.20 -10.62
CA ASP A 195 -1.63 7.61 -9.54
C ASP A 195 -0.12 7.77 -9.75
N LEU A 196 0.35 7.50 -10.97
CA LEU A 196 1.76 7.67 -11.31
C LEU A 196 2.19 9.14 -11.25
N ALA A 197 1.32 10.07 -11.66
CA ALA A 197 1.56 11.49 -11.57
C ALA A 197 1.62 11.96 -10.11
N ALA A 198 0.72 11.48 -9.24
CA ALA A 198 0.75 11.75 -7.81
C ALA A 198 2.06 11.26 -7.15
N CYS A 199 2.50 10.04 -7.46
CA CYS A 199 3.79 9.52 -6.98
C CYS A 199 4.97 10.38 -7.43
N ASN A 200 4.98 10.76 -8.73
CA ASN A 200 6.07 11.55 -9.32
C ASN A 200 6.15 12.97 -8.77
N ALA A 201 5.00 13.56 -8.42
CA ALA A 201 4.91 14.92 -7.89
C ALA A 201 5.21 15.02 -6.38
N TYR A 202 5.17 13.89 -5.66
CA TYR A 202 5.34 13.91 -4.21
C TYR A 202 6.78 14.20 -3.79
N THR A 203 7.01 15.33 -3.13
CA THR A 203 8.33 15.81 -2.71
C THR A 203 8.57 15.79 -1.21
N HIS A 204 7.53 15.72 -0.38
CA HIS A 204 7.61 15.84 1.08
C HIS A 204 8.10 14.57 1.80
N GLY A 205 8.25 13.44 1.10
CA GLY A 205 8.48 12.16 1.72
C GLY A 205 9.76 12.02 2.54
N MET A 206 10.82 12.78 2.22
CA MET A 206 12.06 12.79 3.01
C MET A 206 11.84 13.48 4.37
N ASP A 207 11.10 14.59 4.38
CA ASP A 207 10.76 15.34 5.58
C ASP A 207 9.78 14.56 6.45
N ALA A 208 8.78 13.91 5.82
CA ALA A 208 7.84 13.01 6.49
C ALA A 208 8.57 11.85 7.19
N ALA A 209 9.59 11.27 6.54
CA ALA A 209 10.40 10.21 7.13
C ALA A 209 11.24 10.71 8.32
N ALA A 210 11.85 11.87 8.21
CA ALA A 210 12.67 12.46 9.26
C ALA A 210 11.86 12.86 10.51
N THR A 211 10.59 13.24 10.32
CA THR A 211 9.67 13.65 11.40
C THR A 211 8.80 12.51 11.94
N LEU A 212 8.92 11.31 11.37
CA LEU A 212 8.10 10.16 11.79
C LEU A 212 8.28 9.84 13.28
N ALA A 213 7.17 9.83 14.01
CA ALA A 213 7.16 9.66 15.47
C ALA A 213 6.82 8.22 15.93
N CYS A 214 6.55 7.30 14.99
CA CYS A 214 6.22 5.91 15.30
C CYS A 214 7.22 4.93 14.68
N PRO A 215 7.32 3.69 15.21
CA PRO A 215 8.11 2.64 14.61
C PRO A 215 7.68 2.33 13.17
N ALA A 216 8.66 2.04 12.31
CA ALA A 216 8.45 1.70 10.90
C ALA A 216 9.08 0.35 10.54
N LEU A 217 8.40 -0.39 9.67
CA LEU A 217 8.94 -1.54 8.97
C LEU A 217 9.07 -1.19 7.48
N ILE A 218 10.23 -1.46 6.89
CA ILE A 218 10.43 -1.40 5.43
C ILE A 218 10.62 -2.84 4.91
N VAL A 219 9.77 -3.25 3.96
CA VAL A 219 9.89 -4.54 3.27
C VAL A 219 10.18 -4.29 1.80
N SER A 220 11.30 -4.79 1.30
CA SER A 220 11.73 -4.61 -0.09
C SER A 220 12.06 -5.94 -0.76
N GLY A 221 11.83 -6.02 -2.07
CA GLY A 221 12.29 -7.14 -2.89
C GLY A 221 13.66 -6.83 -3.49
N ASN A 222 14.64 -7.75 -3.42
CA ASN A 222 15.97 -7.47 -3.96
C ASN A 222 16.03 -7.49 -5.51
N LYS A 223 14.93 -7.89 -6.17
CA LYS A 223 14.74 -7.84 -7.63
C LYS A 223 13.73 -6.78 -8.07
N ASP A 224 13.32 -5.90 -7.16
CA ASP A 224 12.38 -4.82 -7.46
C ASP A 224 13.00 -3.80 -8.43
N MET A 225 12.39 -3.66 -9.60
CA MET A 225 12.81 -2.70 -10.64
C MET A 225 11.95 -1.43 -10.64
N MET A 226 10.85 -1.39 -9.86
CA MET A 226 9.98 -0.22 -9.72
C MET A 226 10.48 0.69 -8.58
N THR A 227 10.73 0.10 -7.41
CA THR A 227 11.26 0.78 -6.22
C THR A 227 12.56 0.11 -5.78
N HIS A 228 13.66 0.56 -6.37
CA HIS A 228 14.94 -0.11 -6.20
C HIS A 228 15.35 -0.17 -4.72
N PRO A 229 15.85 -1.33 -4.20
CA PRO A 229 16.19 -1.53 -2.79
C PRO A 229 17.13 -0.47 -2.18
N LYS A 230 18.01 0.13 -3.00
CA LYS A 230 18.89 1.22 -2.54
C LYS A 230 18.10 2.47 -2.11
N ALA A 231 16.95 2.75 -2.74
CA ALA A 231 16.10 3.87 -2.34
C ALA A 231 15.43 3.61 -0.99
N ALA A 232 14.95 2.38 -0.79
CA ALA A 232 14.40 1.94 0.51
C ALA A 232 15.47 1.99 1.63
N ALA A 233 16.69 1.57 1.34
CA ALA A 233 17.80 1.66 2.29
C ALA A 233 18.16 3.13 2.65
N LYS A 234 18.11 4.04 1.66
CA LYS A 234 18.31 5.48 1.91
C LYS A 234 17.18 6.04 2.77
N LEU A 235 15.92 5.68 2.50
CA LEU A 235 14.79 6.09 3.33
C LEU A 235 14.96 5.63 4.78
N ALA A 236 15.42 4.40 4.99
CA ALA A 236 15.65 3.85 6.33
C ALA A 236 16.65 4.68 7.15
N THR A 237 17.62 5.37 6.54
CA THR A 237 18.56 6.21 7.28
C THR A 237 17.96 7.48 7.88
N LEU A 238 16.75 7.85 7.46
CA LEU A 238 16.05 9.05 7.94
C LEU A 238 15.07 8.73 9.07
N ILE A 239 14.59 7.50 9.15
CA ILE A 239 13.60 7.09 10.15
C ILE A 239 14.31 6.66 11.42
N LYS A 240 13.95 7.28 12.54
CA LYS A 240 14.61 7.07 13.84
C LYS A 240 14.46 5.63 14.37
N ASP A 241 13.27 5.05 14.24
CA ASP A 241 12.96 3.70 14.70
C ASP A 241 12.46 2.88 13.50
N VAL A 242 13.38 2.19 12.83
CA VAL A 242 13.08 1.44 11.61
C VAL A 242 13.70 0.05 11.63
N ARG A 243 12.90 -0.93 11.21
CA ARG A 243 13.35 -2.27 10.86
C ARG A 243 13.24 -2.46 9.35
N SER A 244 14.27 -2.98 8.73
CA SER A 244 14.28 -3.27 7.28
C SER A 244 14.40 -4.77 7.03
N ILE A 245 13.57 -5.29 6.12
CA ILE A 245 13.59 -6.68 5.68
C ILE A 245 13.68 -6.70 4.16
N SER A 246 14.69 -7.41 3.62
CA SER A 246 14.84 -7.62 2.19
C SER A 246 14.46 -9.05 1.84
N LEU A 247 13.49 -9.22 0.93
CA LEU A 247 13.04 -10.52 0.45
C LEU A 247 13.86 -10.93 -0.77
N ASP A 248 14.61 -12.02 -0.62
CA ASP A 248 15.47 -12.52 -1.70
C ASP A 248 14.63 -13.09 -2.86
N GLY A 249 14.98 -12.72 -4.09
CA GLY A 249 14.30 -13.15 -5.30
C GLY A 249 12.95 -12.49 -5.57
N ALA A 250 12.44 -11.61 -4.71
CA ALA A 250 11.18 -10.90 -4.92
C ALA A 250 11.36 -9.64 -5.77
N GLY A 251 10.40 -9.37 -6.66
CA GLY A 251 10.23 -8.10 -7.37
C GLY A 251 9.38 -7.11 -6.58
N HIS A 252 8.70 -6.22 -7.29
CA HIS A 252 7.81 -5.21 -6.72
C HIS A 252 6.45 -5.79 -6.26
N ALA A 253 5.98 -6.85 -6.91
CA ALA A 253 4.73 -7.53 -6.57
C ALA A 253 4.90 -8.50 -5.38
N LEU A 254 5.56 -8.04 -4.29
CA LEU A 254 5.99 -8.84 -3.15
C LEU A 254 4.86 -9.72 -2.58
N MET A 255 3.66 -9.13 -2.39
CA MET A 255 2.50 -9.82 -1.80
C MET A 255 2.02 -11.00 -2.67
N ALA A 256 2.27 -10.94 -3.98
CA ALA A 256 1.92 -12.02 -4.91
C ALA A 256 3.06 -13.01 -5.12
N GLU A 257 4.31 -12.54 -5.16
CA GLU A 257 5.48 -13.39 -5.40
C GLU A 257 5.90 -14.19 -4.16
N GLN A 258 5.83 -13.57 -2.99
CA GLN A 258 6.24 -14.16 -1.70
C GLN A 258 5.24 -13.81 -0.59
N PRO A 259 3.97 -14.26 -0.71
CA PRO A 259 2.88 -13.86 0.19
C PRO A 259 3.16 -14.21 1.65
N ASP A 260 3.74 -15.38 1.92
CA ASP A 260 4.05 -15.85 3.28
C ASP A 260 5.20 -15.05 3.90
N ALA A 261 6.25 -14.75 3.13
CA ALA A 261 7.37 -13.96 3.63
C ALA A 261 6.95 -12.52 3.97
N VAL A 262 6.05 -11.91 3.17
CA VAL A 262 5.44 -10.62 3.48
C VAL A 262 4.59 -10.72 4.74
N LEU A 263 3.78 -11.77 4.87
CA LEU A 263 2.96 -12.01 6.07
C LEU A 263 3.83 -12.16 7.31
N ASP A 264 4.90 -12.95 7.25
CA ASP A 264 5.81 -13.19 8.38
C ASP A 264 6.56 -11.90 8.78
N ALA A 265 6.97 -11.09 7.80
CA ALA A 265 7.56 -9.78 8.07
C ALA A 265 6.59 -8.87 8.85
N LEU A 266 5.34 -8.77 8.40
CA LEU A 266 4.30 -7.98 9.06
C LEU A 266 3.97 -8.53 10.45
N ARG A 267 3.80 -9.86 10.60
CA ARG A 267 3.54 -10.50 11.91
C ARG A 267 4.64 -10.18 12.91
N SER A 268 5.90 -10.36 12.52
CA SER A 268 7.05 -10.12 13.41
C SER A 268 7.20 -8.67 13.86
N PHE A 269 6.46 -7.75 13.23
CA PHE A 269 6.47 -6.33 13.56
C PHE A 269 5.20 -5.88 14.30
N LEU A 270 4.04 -6.50 14.03
CA LEU A 270 2.76 -6.10 14.61
C LEU A 270 2.37 -6.92 15.84
N VAL A 271 2.82 -8.15 15.93
CA VAL A 271 2.54 -9.13 17.02
C VAL A 271 3.77 -9.30 17.87
#